data_60cea88808325b366cf0491924fd9ba8
#
_entry.id   60cea88808325b366cf0491924fd9ba8
#
_cell.length_a   1.000
_cell.length_b   1.000
_cell.length_c   1.000
_cell.angle_alpha   90.00
_cell.angle_beta   90.00
_cell.angle_gamma   90.00
#
_symmetry.space_group_name_H-M   'P 1'
#
loop_
_entity.id
_entity.type
_entity.pdbx_description
1 polymer ?
#
loop_
_entity_poly.entity_id
_entity_poly.type
_entity_poly.pdbx_seq_one_letter_code
_entity_poly.pdbx_strand_id
1 'polypeptide(L)'
;MKIDWNLMEKEAVERLRSMVRFDTTNPPGNELPLVRQLAEELEGEGLEPQVLESVEGRGNLAVRLKGDGSERPLLLLSHLDVVPVEPER
;
A
#
# COMPACT_ATOMS: atom_id res chain seq x y z
N MET A 1 16.91 15.52 -11.08
CA MET A 1 16.36 15.24 -9.73
C MET A 1 17.40 14.48 -8.91
N LYS A 2 17.67 14.96 -7.71
CA LYS A 2 18.61 14.30 -6.82
C LYS A 2 17.85 13.62 -5.69
N ILE A 3 18.07 12.32 -5.53
CA ILE A 3 17.39 11.54 -4.51
C ILE A 3 18.26 11.44 -3.26
N ASP A 4 17.69 11.78 -2.12
CA ASP A 4 18.33 11.56 -0.82
C ASP A 4 17.98 10.13 -0.36
N TRP A 5 18.87 9.20 -0.61
CA TRP A 5 18.65 7.79 -0.31
C TRP A 5 18.54 7.50 1.19
N ASN A 6 19.23 8.28 2.03
CA ASN A 6 19.12 8.12 3.48
C ASN A 6 17.72 8.50 3.97
N LEU A 7 17.15 9.58 3.41
CA LEU A 7 15.79 9.97 3.71
C LEU A 7 14.79 8.94 3.19
N MET A 8 14.99 8.43 1.98
CA MET A 8 14.14 7.40 1.40
C MET A 8 14.10 6.13 2.27
N GLU A 9 15.24 5.71 2.77
CA GLU A 9 15.32 4.55 3.66
C GLU A 9 14.52 4.77 4.93
N LYS A 10 14.66 5.92 5.57
CA LYS A 10 13.89 6.25 6.79
C LYS A 10 12.39 6.24 6.51
N GLU A 11 11.97 6.86 5.44
CA GLU A 11 10.55 6.90 5.06
C GLU A 11 10.01 5.50 4.78
N ALA A 12 10.79 4.67 4.09
CA ALA A 12 10.39 3.30 3.78
C ALA A 12 10.20 2.47 5.07
N VAL A 13 11.13 2.58 6.02
CA VAL A 13 11.04 1.86 7.30
C VAL A 13 9.83 2.31 8.09
N GLU A 14 9.63 3.62 8.22
CA GLU A 14 8.49 4.17 8.96
C GLU A 14 7.15 3.78 8.33
N ARG A 15 7.08 3.80 7.01
CA ARG A 15 5.88 3.39 6.28
C ARG A 15 5.59 1.91 6.47
N LEU A 16 6.59 1.06 6.38
CA LEU A 16 6.43 -0.37 6.63
C LEU A 16 5.96 -0.63 8.06
N ARG A 17 6.55 0.05 9.04
CA ARG A 17 6.12 -0.06 10.44
C ARG A 17 4.66 0.32 10.62
N SER A 18 4.23 1.39 9.97
CA SER A 18 2.85 1.83 10.00
C SER A 18 1.92 0.77 9.39
N MET A 19 2.32 0.21 8.26
CA MET A 19 1.51 -0.78 7.55
C MET A 19 1.35 -2.08 8.34
N VAL A 20 2.41 -2.58 8.97
CA VAL A 20 2.35 -3.85 9.71
C VAL A 20 1.54 -3.76 11.00
N ARG A 21 1.18 -2.56 11.44
CA ARG A 21 0.29 -2.37 12.59
C ARG A 21 -1.16 -2.65 12.27
N PHE A 22 -1.53 -2.69 10.99
CA PHE A 22 -2.86 -3.09 10.57
C PHE A 22 -2.96 -4.61 10.58
N ASP A 23 -4.06 -5.13 11.11
CA ASP A 23 -4.31 -6.56 11.08
C ASP A 23 -4.97 -6.94 9.75
N THR A 24 -4.16 -7.44 8.84
CA THR A 24 -4.60 -7.89 7.52
C THR A 24 -4.52 -9.41 7.39
N THR A 25 -4.64 -10.10 8.51
CA THR A 25 -4.55 -11.55 8.57
C THR A 25 -5.65 -12.21 7.73
N ASN A 26 -5.26 -13.17 6.91
CA ASN A 26 -6.17 -13.97 6.10
C ASN A 26 -6.07 -15.44 6.54
N PRO A 27 -7.16 -16.10 6.93
CA PRO A 27 -8.52 -15.58 7.03
C PRO A 27 -8.77 -14.64 8.22
N PRO A 28 -9.75 -13.70 8.12
CA PRO A 28 -10.64 -13.48 6.97
C PRO A 28 -10.10 -12.56 5.88
N GLY A 29 -8.99 -11.87 6.12
CA GLY A 29 -8.48 -10.86 5.22
C GLY A 29 -9.24 -9.54 5.31
N ASN A 30 -8.75 -8.62 6.12
CA ASN A 30 -9.37 -7.32 6.34
C ASN A 30 -8.38 -6.22 5.96
N GLU A 31 -8.08 -6.12 4.66
CA GLU A 31 -7.13 -5.14 4.13
C GLU A 31 -7.72 -3.74 4.01
N LEU A 32 -9.05 -3.61 4.03
CA LEU A 32 -9.73 -2.35 3.72
C LEU A 32 -9.28 -1.17 4.60
N PRO A 33 -9.12 -1.31 5.93
CA PRO A 33 -8.62 -0.20 6.73
C PRO A 33 -7.24 0.29 6.29
N LEU A 34 -6.32 -0.63 5.98
CA LEU A 34 -4.99 -0.28 5.48
C LEU A 34 -5.08 0.38 4.11
N VAL A 35 -5.89 -0.19 3.22
CA VAL A 35 -6.10 0.36 1.87
C VAL A 35 -6.62 1.80 1.95
N ARG A 36 -7.57 2.08 2.85
CA ARG A 36 -8.10 3.43 3.04
C ARG A 36 -7.04 4.39 3.56
N GLN A 37 -6.21 3.93 4.49
CA GLN A 37 -5.11 4.75 5.02
C GLN A 37 -4.11 5.10 3.93
N LEU A 38 -3.73 4.12 3.10
CA LEU A 38 -2.81 4.35 1.99
C LEU A 38 -3.43 5.28 0.93
N ALA A 39 -4.71 5.11 0.64
CA ALA A 39 -5.42 5.98 -0.30
C ALA A 39 -5.40 7.43 0.19
N GLU A 40 -5.66 7.66 1.47
CA GLU A 40 -5.64 8.99 2.07
C GLU A 40 -4.26 9.63 1.95
N GLU A 41 -3.19 8.87 2.22
CA GLU A 41 -1.82 9.35 2.07
C GLU A 41 -1.51 9.72 0.62
N LEU A 42 -1.94 8.90 -0.33
CA LEU A 42 -1.71 9.16 -1.76
C LEU A 42 -2.50 10.38 -2.25
N GLU A 43 -3.72 10.57 -1.76
CA GLU A 43 -4.50 11.77 -2.05
C GLU A 43 -3.79 13.02 -1.54
N GLY A 44 -3.17 12.93 -0.36
CA GLY A 44 -2.37 14.02 0.19
C GLY A 44 -1.17 14.39 -0.67
N GLU A 45 -0.69 13.47 -1.48
CA GLU A 45 0.40 13.70 -2.43
C GLU A 45 -0.10 14.16 -3.81
N GLY A 46 -1.39 14.39 -3.95
CA GLY A 46 -1.98 14.87 -5.20
C GLY A 46 -2.31 13.78 -6.20
N LEU A 47 -2.30 12.52 -5.79
CA LEU A 47 -2.65 11.39 -6.64
C LEU A 47 -4.14 11.06 -6.51
N GLU A 48 -4.64 10.27 -7.43
CA GLU A 48 -6.05 9.87 -7.46
C GLU A 48 -6.18 8.35 -7.31
N PRO A 49 -6.03 7.82 -6.06
CA PRO A 49 -6.14 6.39 -5.85
C PRO A 49 -7.59 5.92 -5.98
N GLN A 50 -7.73 4.66 -6.39
CA GLN A 50 -9.01 3.97 -6.44
C GLN A 50 -9.01 2.86 -5.41
N VAL A 51 -10.03 2.86 -4.55
CA VAL A 51 -10.26 1.79 -3.58
C VAL A 51 -11.37 0.91 -4.11
N LEU A 52 -11.08 -0.38 -4.23
CA LEU A 52 -12.02 -1.37 -4.75
C LEU A 52 -12.26 -2.43 -3.67
N GLU A 53 -13.49 -2.56 -3.24
CA GLU A 53 -13.87 -3.57 -2.26
C GLU A 53 -14.67 -4.66 -2.96
N SER A 54 -14.02 -5.79 -3.25
CA SER A 54 -14.64 -6.90 -3.98
C SER A 54 -15.53 -7.74 -3.09
N VAL A 55 -15.16 -7.92 -1.84
CA VAL A 55 -15.90 -8.62 -0.80
C VAL A 55 -15.77 -7.79 0.46
N GLU A 56 -16.74 -7.86 1.35
CA GLU A 56 -16.71 -7.08 2.60
C GLU A 56 -15.35 -7.24 3.33
N GLY A 57 -14.73 -6.13 3.63
CA GLY A 57 -13.43 -6.08 4.31
C GLY A 57 -12.22 -6.32 3.41
N ARG A 58 -12.40 -6.87 2.20
CA ARG A 58 -11.32 -7.17 1.26
C ARG A 58 -11.16 -5.99 0.30
N GLY A 59 -10.13 -5.21 0.49
CA GLY A 59 -9.88 -4.02 -0.31
C GLY A 59 -8.68 -4.15 -1.21
N ASN A 60 -8.78 -3.52 -2.38
CA ASN A 60 -7.69 -3.34 -3.31
C ASN A 60 -7.45 -1.86 -3.54
N LEU A 61 -6.22 -1.49 -3.77
CA LEU A 61 -5.84 -0.12 -4.05
C LEU A 61 -5.14 -0.07 -5.40
N ALA A 62 -5.61 0.81 -6.26
CA ALA A 62 -4.95 1.09 -7.53
C ALA A 62 -4.68 2.59 -7.64
N VAL A 63 -3.49 2.93 -8.07
CA VAL A 63 -3.12 4.32 -8.30
C VAL A 63 -2.19 4.40 -9.50
N ARG A 64 -2.35 5.44 -10.29
CA ARG A 64 -1.50 5.68 -11.45
C ARG A 64 -0.68 6.95 -11.25
N LEU A 65 0.63 6.81 -11.36
CA LEU A 65 1.54 7.94 -11.46
C LEU A 65 1.84 8.14 -12.94
N LYS A 66 1.32 9.23 -13.50
CA LYS A 66 1.49 9.51 -14.92
C LYS A 66 2.92 9.97 -15.22
N GLY A 67 3.52 9.37 -16.23
CA GLY A 67 4.76 9.85 -16.79
C GLY A 67 4.49 10.82 -17.96
N ASP A 68 5.50 11.02 -18.79
CA ASP A 68 5.40 11.90 -19.96
C ASP A 68 4.85 11.20 -21.23
N GLY A 69 4.59 9.90 -21.15
CA GLY A 69 4.06 9.12 -22.26
C GLY A 69 5.12 8.61 -23.23
N SER A 70 6.38 8.85 -22.99
CA SER A 70 7.47 8.45 -23.90
C SER A 70 7.75 6.95 -23.88
N GLU A 71 7.43 6.29 -22.77
CA GLU A 71 7.71 4.87 -22.58
C GLU A 71 6.44 4.11 -22.20
N ARG A 72 6.50 2.79 -22.27
CA ARG A 72 5.39 1.93 -21.85
C ARG A 72 5.18 2.02 -20.35
N PRO A 73 3.94 1.89 -19.88
CA PRO A 73 3.69 1.88 -18.44
C PRO A 73 4.30 0.66 -17.75
N LEU A 74 4.75 0.87 -16.51
CA LEU A 74 5.20 -0.19 -15.64
C LEU A 74 4.13 -0.42 -14.58
N LEU A 75 3.70 -1.68 -14.42
CA LEU A 75 2.78 -2.07 -13.37
C LEU A 75 3.55 -2.74 -12.24
N LEU A 76 3.43 -2.18 -11.04
CA LEU A 76 3.94 -2.80 -9.82
C LEU A 76 2.75 -3.43 -9.10
N LEU A 77 2.87 -4.71 -8.75
CA LEU A 77 1.80 -5.46 -8.13
C LEU A 77 2.30 -6.14 -6.86
N SER A 78 1.56 -5.98 -5.77
CA SER A 78 1.88 -6.63 -4.51
C SER A 78 0.59 -6.91 -3.74
N HIS A 79 0.68 -7.69 -2.65
CA HIS A 79 -0.46 -7.97 -1.81
C HIS A 79 -0.23 -7.42 -0.39
N LEU A 80 -1.33 -7.24 0.34
CA LEU A 80 -1.32 -6.66 1.68
C LEU A 80 -1.73 -7.65 2.76
N ASP A 81 -2.38 -8.76 2.40
CA ASP A 81 -2.79 -9.75 3.39
C ASP A 81 -1.60 -10.59 3.84
N VAL A 82 -1.71 -11.06 5.07
CA VAL A 82 -0.66 -11.88 5.69
C VAL A 82 -1.27 -13.14 6.30
N VAL A 83 -0.44 -14.15 6.49
CA VAL A 83 -0.86 -15.38 7.17
C VAL A 83 -0.90 -15.17 8.67
N PRO A 84 -1.68 -15.99 9.42
CA PRO A 84 -1.71 -15.91 10.87
C PRO A 84 -0.35 -16.13 11.51
N VAL A 85 -0.10 -15.40 12.60
CA VAL A 85 1.10 -15.58 13.40
C VAL A 85 0.83 -16.62 14.49
N GLU A 86 1.77 -17.53 14.68
CA GLU A 86 1.75 -18.47 15.80
C GLU A 86 2.58 -17.88 16.94
N PRO A 87 1.95 -17.42 18.06
CA PRO A 87 2.67 -16.71 19.12
C PRO A 87 3.76 -17.55 19.78
N GLU A 88 3.71 -18.87 19.65
CA GLU A 88 4.61 -19.82 20.29
C GLU A 88 5.89 -20.10 19.48
N ARG A 89 6.02 -19.46 18.34
CA ARG A 89 7.18 -19.64 17.46
C ARG A 89 8.08 -18.43 17.38
#